data_3416da677b12442a8d5405e5fe5c0c30
#
_entry.id   3416da677b12442a8d5405e5fe5c0c30
#
_cell.length_a   1.000
_cell.length_b   1.000
_cell.length_c   1.000
_cell.angle_alpha   90.00
_cell.angle_beta   90.00
_cell.angle_gamma   90.00
#
_symmetry.space_group_name_H-M   'P 1'
#
loop_
_entity.id
_entity.type
_entity.pdbx_description
1 polymer ?
#
loop_
_entity_poly.entity_id
_entity_poly.type
_entity_poly.pdbx_seq_one_letter_code
_entity_poly.pdbx_strand_id
1 'polypeptide(L)' 'MDRRITLYRIEELTTEGWTLLDDKATRLTREQCDVMLEEFMASGVNASRMRAVLDLGQPYQTPNI' A
#
# COMPACT_ATOMS: atom_id res chain seq x y z
N MET A 1 21.55 10.40 13.66
CA MET A 1 20.58 10.27 13.96
C MET A 1 19.70 9.55 13.16
N ASP A 2 19.18 8.65 13.55
CA ASP A 2 18.41 7.89 12.85
C ASP A 2 17.06 8.34 12.78
N ARG A 3 16.58 8.72 11.70
CA ARG A 3 15.31 9.15 11.57
C ARG A 3 14.54 8.12 10.96
N ARG A 4 13.82 7.31 11.59
CA ARG A 4 13.03 6.34 11.00
C ARG A 4 11.80 6.91 10.49
N ILE A 5 11.57 6.86 9.23
CA ILE A 5 10.36 7.33 8.62
C ILE A 5 9.48 6.15 8.36
N THR A 6 8.28 6.16 8.89
CA THR A 6 7.34 5.08 8.69
C THR A 6 6.64 5.28 7.36
N LEU A 7 6.76 4.31 6.49
CA LEU A 7 6.12 4.35 5.19
C LEU A 7 5.14 3.21 5.06
N TYR A 8 4.18 3.41 4.18
CA TYR A 8 3.10 2.45 4.01
C TYR A 8 2.93 2.09 2.55
N ARG A 9 2.24 1.00 2.31
CA ARG A 9 1.83 0.66 0.96
C ARG A 9 0.37 0.24 1.04
N ILE A 10 -0.34 0.30 -0.06
CA ILE A 10 -1.74 -0.07 -0.10
C ILE A 10 -1.88 -1.36 -0.87
N GLU A 11 -2.58 -2.30 -0.28
CA GLU A 11 -2.83 -3.59 -0.89
C GLU A 11 -4.31 -3.74 -1.17
N GLU A 12 -4.62 -4.53 -2.17
CA GLU A 12 -6.00 -4.80 -2.54
C GLU A 12 -6.24 -6.29 -2.45
N LEU A 13 -7.40 -6.67 -1.99
CA LEU A 13 -7.77 -8.07 -1.91
C LEU A 13 -8.27 -8.54 -3.27
N THR A 14 -7.57 -9.49 -3.84
CA THR A 14 -7.95 -10.06 -5.13
C THR A 14 -8.22 -11.54 -4.94
N THR A 15 -8.56 -12.22 -6.01
CA THR A 15 -8.79 -13.65 -5.92
C THR A 15 -7.55 -14.42 -5.54
N GLU A 16 -6.39 -13.77 -5.66
CA GLU A 16 -5.15 -14.42 -5.28
C GLU A 16 -4.66 -13.96 -3.93
N GLY A 17 -5.46 -13.20 -3.21
CA GLY A 17 -5.10 -12.71 -1.91
C GLY A 17 -4.77 -11.23 -1.96
N TRP A 18 -4.03 -10.77 -0.96
CA TRP A 18 -3.69 -9.36 -0.89
C TRP A 18 -2.50 -9.07 -1.78
N THR A 19 -2.67 -8.16 -2.72
CA THR A 19 -1.59 -7.80 -3.63
C THR A 19 -1.46 -6.29 -3.64
N LEU A 20 -0.34 -5.80 -4.16
CA LEU A 20 -0.13 -4.37 -4.23
C LEU A 20 -1.18 -3.75 -5.14
N LEU A 21 -1.81 -2.69 -4.68
CA LEU A 21 -2.91 -2.08 -5.41
C LEU A 21 -2.43 -1.45 -6.72
N ASP A 22 -1.28 -0.79 -6.67
CA ASP A 22 -0.77 -0.08 -7.81
C ASP A 22 0.70 0.15 -7.60
N ASP A 23 1.48 0.26 -8.66
CA ASP A 23 2.90 0.48 -8.53
C ASP A 23 3.20 1.74 -7.75
N LYS A 24 2.32 2.71 -7.79
CA LYS A 24 2.54 3.94 -7.08
C LYS A 24 2.09 3.89 -5.65
N ALA A 25 1.50 2.81 -5.22
CA ALA A 25 0.94 2.70 -3.87
C ALA A 25 1.96 2.11 -2.90
N THR A 26 3.24 2.52 -3.02
CA THR A 26 4.28 2.05 -2.12
C THR A 26 5.06 3.24 -1.59
N ARG A 27 5.72 3.03 -0.48
CA ARG A 27 6.56 4.04 0.13
C ARG A 27 5.85 5.33 0.35
N LEU A 28 4.66 5.25 0.90
CA LEU A 28 3.81 6.41 1.11
C LEU A 28 3.92 6.86 2.54
N THR A 29 3.97 8.17 2.75
CA THR A 29 3.82 8.68 4.10
C THR A 29 2.38 8.47 4.49
N ARG A 30 2.07 8.66 5.77
CA ARG A 30 0.71 8.45 6.22
C ARG A 30 -0.24 9.39 5.50
N GLU A 31 0.15 10.65 5.31
CA GLU A 31 -0.72 11.58 4.62
C GLU A 31 -0.92 11.19 3.18
N GLN A 32 0.15 10.75 2.51
CA GLN A 32 0.02 10.32 1.13
C GLN A 32 -0.86 9.08 1.03
N CYS A 33 -0.73 8.20 1.99
CA CYS A 33 -1.52 6.99 2.02
C CYS A 33 -3.00 7.32 2.14
N ASP A 34 -3.33 8.24 3.04
CA ASP A 34 -4.72 8.63 3.25
C ASP A 34 -5.31 9.24 1.99
N VAL A 35 -4.56 10.10 1.33
CA VAL A 35 -5.03 10.73 0.11
C VAL A 35 -5.25 9.68 -0.98
N MET A 36 -4.32 8.77 -1.11
CA MET A 36 -4.42 7.76 -2.15
C MET A 36 -5.58 6.81 -1.88
N LEU A 37 -5.81 6.45 -0.62
CA LEU A 37 -6.96 5.61 -0.29
C LEU A 37 -8.25 6.31 -0.69
N GLU A 38 -8.35 7.60 -0.42
CA GLU A 38 -9.53 8.34 -0.79
C GLU A 38 -9.72 8.39 -2.29
N GLU A 39 -8.62 8.54 -3.02
CA GLU A 39 -8.71 8.61 -4.46
C GLU A 39 -9.19 7.28 -5.04
N PHE A 40 -8.69 6.18 -4.51
CA PHE A 40 -9.13 4.89 -5.02
C PHE A 40 -10.58 4.60 -4.65
N MET A 41 -11.01 5.02 -3.47
CA MET A 41 -12.41 4.85 -3.11
C MET A 41 -13.29 5.69 -4.00
N ALA A 42 -12.86 6.90 -4.33
CA ALA A 42 -13.63 7.75 -5.22
C ALA A 42 -13.71 7.16 -6.62
N SER A 43 -12.73 6.38 -7.01
CA SER A 43 -12.76 5.77 -8.33
C SER A 43 -13.52 4.44 -8.33
N GLY A 44 -14.05 4.03 -7.19
CA GLY A 44 -14.89 2.85 -7.15
C GLY A 44 -14.32 1.63 -6.46
N VAL A 45 -13.11 1.72 -5.93
CA VAL A 45 -12.54 0.56 -5.26
C VAL A 45 -13.18 0.45 -3.88
N ASN A 46 -13.60 -0.75 -3.54
CA ASN A 46 -14.30 -0.97 -2.30
C ASN A 46 -13.33 -0.90 -1.13
N ALA A 47 -13.67 -0.07 -0.16
CA ALA A 47 -12.80 0.15 0.99
C ALA A 47 -12.50 -1.15 1.73
N SER A 48 -13.44 -2.08 1.76
CA SER A 48 -13.22 -3.33 2.47
C SER A 48 -12.23 -4.23 1.76
N ARG A 49 -11.85 -3.89 0.54
CA ARG A 49 -10.88 -4.66 -0.20
C ARG A 49 -9.56 -3.95 -0.31
N MET A 50 -9.35 -2.92 0.47
CA MET A 50 -8.08 -2.22 0.49
C MET A 50 -7.54 -2.18 1.90
N ARG A 51 -6.25 -2.16 2.04
CA ARG A 51 -5.64 -1.98 3.35
C ARG A 51 -4.29 -1.30 3.23
N ALA A 52 -3.93 -0.55 4.25
CA ALA A 52 -2.63 0.07 4.30
C ALA A 52 -1.78 -0.74 5.27
N VAL A 53 -0.60 -1.13 4.83
CA VAL A 53 0.29 -1.89 5.69
C VAL A 53 1.66 -1.24 5.65
N LEU A 54 2.48 -1.57 6.61
CA LEU A 54 3.80 -1.00 6.65
C LEU A 54 4.61 -1.46 5.46
N ASP A 55 5.34 -0.50 4.87
CA ASP A 55 6.22 -0.82 3.77
C ASP A 55 7.62 -0.82 4.34
N LEU A 56 8.19 -1.98 4.45
CA LEU A 56 9.47 -2.12 5.10
C LEU A 56 10.64 -1.91 4.17
N GLY A 57 10.38 -1.34 3.02
CA GLY A 57 11.46 -1.03 2.11
C GLY A 57 11.98 -2.19 1.32
N GLN A 58 11.33 -3.33 1.40
CA GLN A 58 11.74 -4.46 0.64
C GLN A 58 11.06 -4.51 -0.67
N PRO A 59 11.63 -5.13 -1.65
CA PRO A 59 10.98 -5.24 -2.94
C PRO A 59 9.70 -6.00 -2.73
N TYR A 60 8.70 -5.63 -3.45
CA TYR A 60 7.45 -6.26 -3.27
C TYR A 60 7.35 -7.56 -3.93
N GLN A 61 8.34 -8.10 -4.51
CA GLN A 61 8.22 -9.30 -5.16
C GLN A 61 8.65 -10.34 -4.29
N THR A 62 8.39 -11.53 -4.56
CA THR A 62 8.67 -12.59 -3.74
C THR A 62 10.03 -12.81 -3.54
N PRO A 63 10.36 -13.28 -2.56
CA PRO A 63 11.67 -13.47 -2.25
C PRO A 63 12.16 -14.60 -2.94
N ASN A 64 12.48 -14.93 -3.42
CA ASN A 64 12.89 -15.83 -4.05
C ASN A 64 13.60 -16.56 -3.41
N ILE A 65 13.68 -16.79 -2.81
CA ILE A 65 14.39 -17.47 -2.16
C ILE A 65 14.74 -18.25 -2.28
#